data_07ede1d9d158496b53f665ec218143ae
#
_entry.id   07ede1d9d158496b53f665ec218143ae
#
_cell.length_a   1.000
_cell.length_b   1.000
_cell.length_c   1.000
_cell.angle_alpha   90.00
_cell.angle_beta   90.00
_cell.angle_gamma   90.00
#
_symmetry.space_group_name_H-M   'P 1'
#
loop_
_entity.id
_entity.type
_entity.pdbx_description
1 polymer ?
#
loop_
_entity_poly.entity_id
_entity_poly.type
_entity_poly.pdbx_seq_one_letter_code
_entity_poly.pdbx_strand_id
1 'polypeptide(L)'
;GDLSRLRAESVAEQLGMSSTTLRRRLRADHTCYQFLLDRSRQYRCEQQLRQAWRPGKCLADELGYLEVNSFYRAFRRWTGLTYSEYKLRYC
;
A
#
# COMPACT_ATOMS: atom_id res chain seq x y z
N GLY A 1 -9.94 -13.94 -9.45
CA GLY A 1 -9.20 -15.09 -8.97
C GLY A 1 -8.95 -15.05 -7.48
N ASP A 2 -8.37 -16.09 -6.98
CA ASP A 2 -8.10 -16.23 -5.55
C ASP A 2 -7.19 -15.14 -4.99
N LEU A 3 -6.24 -14.67 -5.79
CA LEU A 3 -5.34 -13.61 -5.38
C LEU A 3 -6.06 -12.28 -5.13
N SER A 4 -7.05 -11.95 -5.96
CA SER A 4 -7.86 -10.75 -5.76
C SER A 4 -8.68 -10.84 -4.48
N ARG A 5 -9.18 -12.02 -4.17
CA ARG A 5 -9.95 -12.28 -2.96
C ARG A 5 -9.10 -12.14 -1.71
N LEU A 6 -7.90 -12.72 -1.72
CA LEU A 6 -6.96 -12.60 -0.62
C LEU A 6 -6.54 -11.15 -0.39
N ARG A 7 -6.35 -10.38 -1.45
CA ARG A 7 -6.01 -8.96 -1.34
C ARG A 7 -7.15 -8.17 -0.70
N ALA A 8 -8.39 -8.43 -1.10
CA ALA A 8 -9.55 -7.75 -0.52
C ALA A 8 -9.69 -8.06 0.97
N GLU A 9 -9.51 -9.30 1.37
CA GLU A 9 -9.56 -9.69 2.77
C GLU A 9 -8.45 -9.05 3.59
N SER A 10 -7.23 -9.01 3.05
CA SER A 10 -6.10 -8.36 3.70
C SER A 10 -6.32 -6.87 3.88
N VAL A 11 -6.83 -6.18 2.88
CA VAL A 11 -7.15 -4.75 2.93
C VAL A 11 -8.25 -4.50 3.95
N ALA A 12 -9.30 -5.32 3.96
CA ALA A 12 -10.40 -5.20 4.91
C ALA A 12 -9.91 -5.35 6.35
N GLU A 13 -9.05 -6.32 6.59
CA GLU A 13 -8.46 -6.57 7.91
C GLU A 13 -7.66 -5.36 8.40
N GLN A 14 -6.84 -4.78 7.54
CA GLN A 14 -6.04 -3.61 7.88
C GLN A 14 -6.89 -2.37 8.16
N LEU A 15 -8.04 -2.26 7.52
CA LEU A 15 -8.95 -1.12 7.70
C LEU A 15 -9.96 -1.36 8.83
N GLY A 16 -9.92 -2.52 9.49
CA GLY A 16 -10.87 -2.86 10.53
C GLY A 16 -12.27 -3.13 10.02
N MET A 17 -12.40 -3.50 8.75
CA MET A 17 -13.68 -3.83 8.11
C MET A 17 -13.82 -5.33 7.90
N SER A 18 -15.05 -5.83 7.87
CA SER A 18 -15.29 -7.19 7.41
C SER A 18 -15.13 -7.25 5.88
N SER A 19 -14.76 -8.41 5.36
CA SER A 19 -14.63 -8.59 3.91
C SER A 19 -15.95 -8.37 3.17
N THR A 20 -17.06 -8.68 3.83
CA THR A 20 -18.42 -8.45 3.28
C THR A 20 -18.70 -6.95 3.12
N THR A 21 -18.36 -6.15 4.13
CA THR A 21 -18.53 -4.68 4.08
C THR A 21 -17.66 -4.07 3.00
N LEU A 22 -16.42 -4.52 2.87
CA LEU A 22 -15.52 -4.05 1.83
C LEU A 22 -16.06 -4.37 0.45
N ARG A 23 -16.55 -5.58 0.22
CA ARG A 23 -17.14 -5.98 -1.06
C ARG A 23 -18.36 -5.15 -1.45
N ARG A 24 -19.20 -4.81 -0.50
CA ARG A 24 -20.34 -3.91 -0.76
C ARG A 24 -19.89 -2.55 -1.24
N ARG A 25 -18.88 -2.00 -0.60
CA ARG A 25 -18.32 -0.71 -1.00
C ARG A 25 -17.64 -0.77 -2.36
N LEU A 26 -16.96 -1.86 -2.67
CA LEU A 26 -16.32 -2.07 -3.97
C LEU A 26 -17.33 -2.15 -5.10
N ARG A 27 -18.49 -2.74 -4.86
CA ARG A 27 -19.57 -2.79 -5.86
C ARG A 27 -20.19 -1.42 -6.11
N ALA A 28 -20.24 -0.60 -5.07
CA ALA A 28 -20.82 0.74 -5.17
C ALA A 28 -19.90 1.72 -5.91
N ASP A 29 -18.57 1.53 -5.78
CA ASP A 29 -17.61 2.49 -6.32
C ASP A 29 -16.24 1.84 -6.57
N HIS A 30 -15.89 1.70 -7.84
CA HIS A 30 -14.59 1.15 -8.26
C HIS A 30 -13.42 2.02 -7.80
N THR A 31 -13.59 3.34 -7.68
CA THR A 31 -12.55 4.24 -7.19
C THR A 31 -12.22 3.98 -5.72
N CYS A 32 -13.17 3.54 -4.93
CA CYS A 32 -12.93 3.17 -3.53
C CYS A 32 -11.91 2.04 -3.40
N TYR A 33 -11.93 1.05 -4.31
CA TYR A 33 -10.99 -0.07 -4.24
C TYR A 33 -9.54 0.40 -4.38
N GLN A 34 -9.26 1.22 -5.39
CA GLN A 34 -7.92 1.75 -5.61
C GLN A 34 -7.47 2.62 -4.45
N PHE A 35 -8.34 3.44 -3.93
CA PHE A 35 -8.04 4.28 -2.76
C PHE A 35 -7.73 3.44 -1.53
N LEU A 36 -8.53 2.42 -1.25
CA LEU A 36 -8.32 1.55 -0.09
C LEU A 36 -7.04 0.73 -0.22
N LEU A 37 -6.74 0.25 -1.42
CA LEU A 37 -5.51 -0.47 -1.71
C LEU A 37 -4.29 0.44 -1.51
N ASP A 38 -4.36 1.67 -1.99
CA ASP A 38 -3.31 2.67 -1.84
C ASP A 38 -3.05 2.97 -0.37
N ARG A 39 -4.11 3.17 0.42
CA ARG A 39 -4.01 3.41 1.87
C ARG A 39 -3.39 2.23 2.60
N SER A 40 -3.78 1.01 2.24
CA SER A 40 -3.21 -0.20 2.82
C SER A 40 -1.71 -0.32 2.54
N ARG A 41 -1.31 -0.03 1.31
CA ARG A 41 0.10 -0.04 0.92
C ARG A 41 0.90 1.03 1.66
N GLN A 42 0.34 2.22 1.80
CA GLN A 42 0.96 3.31 2.56
C GLN A 42 1.18 2.89 4.01
N TYR A 43 0.17 2.33 4.63
CA TYR A 43 0.26 1.87 6.02
C TYR A 43 1.35 0.82 6.21
N ARG A 44 1.38 -0.18 5.34
CA ARG A 44 2.43 -1.21 5.38
C ARG A 44 3.83 -0.62 5.20
N CYS A 45 3.97 0.30 4.27
CA CYS A 45 5.23 0.97 4.01
C CYS A 45 5.71 1.70 5.27
N GLU A 46 4.84 2.45 5.92
CA GLU A 46 5.17 3.16 7.15
C GLU A 46 5.59 2.21 8.27
N GLN A 47 4.89 1.10 8.43
CA GLN A 47 5.21 0.10 9.45
C GLN A 47 6.59 -0.52 9.21
N GLN A 48 6.91 -0.85 7.97
CA GLN A 48 8.21 -1.43 7.63
C GLN A 48 9.35 -0.43 7.87
N LEU A 49 9.17 0.81 7.46
CA LEU A 49 10.20 1.85 7.63
C LEU A 49 10.42 2.23 9.10
N ARG A 50 9.41 2.09 9.95
CA ARG A 50 9.57 2.30 11.39
C ARG A 50 10.45 1.26 12.03
N GLN A 51 10.43 0.04 11.52
CA GLN A 51 11.27 -1.04 12.03
C GLN A 51 12.72 -0.89 11.56
N ALA A 52 12.91 -0.72 10.25
CA ALA A 52 14.22 -0.54 9.65
C ALA A 52 14.06 -0.01 8.22
N TRP A 53 15.04 0.76 7.77
CA TRP A 53 15.08 1.18 6.37
C TRP A 53 15.33 -0.04 5.48
N ARG A 54 14.64 -0.10 4.35
CA ARG A 54 14.78 -1.16 3.36
C ARG A 54 14.96 -0.58 1.96
N PRO A 55 15.68 -1.28 1.05
CA PRO A 55 15.75 -0.86 -0.35
C PRO A 55 14.37 -0.75 -0.97
N GLY A 56 14.17 0.23 -1.84
CA GLY A 56 12.87 0.45 -2.49
C GLY A 56 12.39 -0.77 -3.26
N LYS A 57 13.30 -1.52 -3.87
CA LYS A 57 13.00 -2.76 -4.57
C LYS A 57 12.31 -3.79 -3.66
N CYS A 58 12.81 -3.93 -2.43
CA CYS A 58 12.24 -4.88 -1.46
C CYS A 58 10.86 -4.44 -1.01
N LEU A 59 10.68 -3.17 -0.70
CA LEU A 59 9.38 -2.65 -0.32
C LEU A 59 8.37 -2.73 -1.45
N ALA A 60 8.77 -2.39 -2.67
CA ALA A 60 7.90 -2.49 -3.83
C ALA A 60 7.37 -3.91 -4.00
N ASP A 61 8.24 -4.89 -3.87
CA ASP A 61 7.88 -6.30 -3.96
C ASP A 61 6.92 -6.73 -2.85
N GLU A 62 7.21 -6.35 -1.61
CA GLU A 62 6.35 -6.66 -0.46
C GLU A 62 4.97 -6.01 -0.57
N LEU A 63 4.90 -4.81 -1.13
CA LEU A 63 3.64 -4.09 -1.29
C LEU A 63 2.85 -4.53 -2.53
N GLY A 64 3.42 -5.38 -3.37
CA GLY A 64 2.75 -5.91 -4.54
C GLY A 64 2.86 -5.06 -5.78
N TYR A 65 3.83 -4.15 -5.86
CA TYR A 65 4.11 -3.40 -7.08
C TYR A 65 4.93 -4.26 -8.04
N LEU A 66 4.51 -4.29 -9.29
CA LEU A 66 5.25 -5.01 -10.34
C LEU A 66 6.55 -4.29 -10.73
N GLU A 67 6.53 -2.96 -10.68
CA GLU A 67 7.68 -2.14 -11.01
C GLU A 67 8.04 -1.23 -9.83
N VAL A 68 9.33 -1.10 -9.55
CA VAL A 68 9.81 -0.26 -8.47
C VAL A 68 9.49 1.22 -8.70
N ASN A 69 9.43 1.65 -9.95
CA ASN A 69 9.08 3.04 -10.27
C ASN A 69 7.65 3.39 -9.86
N SER A 70 6.74 2.43 -9.95
CA SER A 70 5.36 2.62 -9.48
C SER A 70 5.33 2.85 -7.98
N PHE A 71 6.14 2.12 -7.23
CA PHE A 71 6.31 2.33 -5.80
C PHE A 71 6.87 3.72 -5.49
N TYR A 72 7.91 4.16 -6.20
CA TYR A 72 8.51 5.47 -5.96
C TYR A 72 7.53 6.61 -6.21
N ARG A 73 6.71 6.51 -7.25
CA ARG A 73 5.66 7.50 -7.52
C ARG A 73 4.64 7.55 -6.40
N ALA A 74 4.19 6.40 -5.94
CA ALA A 74 3.25 6.31 -4.84
C ALA A 74 3.85 6.88 -3.55
N PHE A 75 5.10 6.53 -3.26
CA PHE A 75 5.80 7.01 -2.07
C PHE A 75 5.89 8.53 -2.05
N ARG A 76 6.25 9.14 -3.18
CA ARG A 76 6.31 10.58 -3.31
C ARG A 76 4.92 11.22 -3.11
N ARG A 77 3.88 10.59 -3.62
CA ARG A 77 2.50 11.06 -3.43
C ARG A 77 2.10 11.00 -1.95
N TRP A 78 2.49 9.94 -1.25
CA TRP A 78 2.14 9.76 0.17
C TRP A 78 2.90 10.70 1.09
N THR A 79 4.18 10.91 0.86
CA THR A 79 5.06 11.64 1.78
C THR A 79 5.47 13.02 1.30
N GLY A 80 5.32 13.30 0.01
CA GLY A 80 5.83 14.52 -0.60
C GLY A 80 7.33 14.49 -0.87
N LEU A 81 8.01 13.38 -0.55
CA LEU A 81 9.45 13.22 -0.72
C LEU A 81 9.75 12.05 -1.64
N THR A 82 10.88 12.12 -2.35
CA THR A 82 11.39 10.93 -3.03
C THR A 82 11.90 9.95 -1.98
N TYR A 83 12.04 8.69 -2.36
CA TYR A 83 12.53 7.67 -1.44
C TYR A 83 13.96 7.97 -0.96
N SER A 84 14.80 8.51 -1.86
CA SER A 84 16.15 8.93 -1.51
C SER A 84 16.16 10.10 -0.52
N GLU A 85 15.32 11.10 -0.74
CA GLU A 85 15.17 12.23 0.18
C GLU A 85 14.68 11.79 1.55
N TYR A 86 13.75 10.86 1.59
CA TYR A 86 13.24 10.30 2.84
C TYR A 86 14.34 9.59 3.61
N LYS A 87 15.16 8.80 2.91
CA LYS A 87 16.31 8.11 3.53
C LYS A 87 17.28 9.10 4.18
N LEU A 88 17.60 10.18 3.47
CA LEU A 88 18.52 11.18 3.98
C LEU A 88 17.95 11.94 5.19
N ARG A 89 16.64 12.11 5.24
CA ARG A 89 15.98 12.88 6.28
C ARG A 89 15.67 12.11 7.55
N TYR A 90 15.28 10.83 7.42
CA TYR A 90 14.77 10.02 8.52
C TYR A 90 15.61 8.78 8.84
N CYS A 91 16.53 8.43 7.99
CA CYS A 91 17.44 7.31 8.17
C CYS A 91 18.87 7.80 8.06
#